data_47b52b439bc6c4f83cc5c7a6a2037669
#
_entry.id   47b52b439bc6c4f83cc5c7a6a2037669
#
_cell.length_a   1.000
_cell.length_b   1.000
_cell.length_c   1.000
_cell.angle_alpha   90.00
_cell.angle_beta   90.00
_cell.angle_gamma   90.00
#
_symmetry.space_group_name_H-M   'P 1'
#
loop_
_entity.id
_entity.type
_entity.pdbx_description
1 polymer ?
#
loop_
_entity_poly.entity_id
_entity_poly.type
_entity_poly.pdbx_seq_one_letter_code
_entity_poly.pdbx_strand_id
1 'polypeptide(L)'
;MKIHKEGYKILKNEILVYFSVNILILIYLNFQAKEQILFSEIFIKTGLFFLPIILFSLFFFRIPKRNFDQHKNKIYAPCDGKVVVIEKTEEKEFYKENKIQISIFMSPLNIHNNLHPIFGKVIYKKYHPGKFLFAWLPKASEENEKNTLVVENDNISILIRQIAGAFAKRIVCYSNEDDKVKPADEIGFIKFGSRVDLFLPLDTKINININDKV
;
A
#
# COMPACT_ATOMS: atom_id res chain seq x y z
N MET A 1 -12.25 -11.58 -7.49
CA MET A 1 -11.03 -11.02 -6.89
C MET A 1 -9.98 -10.92 -7.98
N LYS A 2 -9.31 -9.78 -8.12
CA LYS A 2 -8.24 -9.56 -9.10
C LYS A 2 -6.92 -9.39 -8.34
N ILE A 3 -5.81 -9.83 -8.90
CA ILE A 3 -4.48 -9.59 -8.33
C ILE A 3 -3.92 -8.30 -8.92
N HIS A 4 -3.35 -7.48 -8.06
CA HIS A 4 -2.68 -6.24 -8.45
C HIS A 4 -1.43 -6.51 -9.29
N LYS A 5 -1.14 -5.63 -10.27
CA LYS A 5 0.02 -5.78 -11.17
C LYS A 5 1.36 -5.89 -10.45
N GLU A 6 1.51 -5.20 -9.30
CA GLU A 6 2.72 -5.27 -8.47
C GLU A 6 2.92 -6.64 -7.80
N GLY A 7 1.89 -7.48 -7.72
CA GLY A 7 1.96 -8.84 -7.20
C GLY A 7 2.48 -9.86 -8.21
N TYR A 8 2.28 -9.65 -9.51
CA TYR A 8 2.65 -10.66 -10.51
C TYR A 8 4.14 -11.01 -10.51
N LYS A 9 5.02 -10.01 -10.38
CA LYS A 9 6.46 -10.25 -10.34
C LYS A 9 6.87 -11.03 -9.08
N ILE A 10 6.25 -10.72 -7.95
CA ILE A 10 6.54 -11.38 -6.66
C ILE A 10 6.08 -12.83 -6.73
N LEU A 11 4.84 -13.09 -7.12
CA LEU A 11 4.29 -14.44 -7.29
C LEU A 11 5.09 -15.27 -8.28
N LYS A 12 5.49 -14.69 -9.41
CA LYS A 12 6.36 -15.36 -10.38
C LYS A 12 7.70 -15.76 -9.76
N ASN A 13 8.31 -14.86 -8.98
CA ASN A 13 9.59 -15.13 -8.33
C ASN A 13 9.45 -16.20 -7.23
N GLU A 14 8.38 -16.18 -6.44
CA GLU A 14 8.11 -17.20 -5.41
C GLU A 14 7.97 -18.59 -6.04
N ILE A 15 7.21 -18.70 -7.13
CA ILE A 15 7.04 -19.95 -7.88
C ILE A 15 8.39 -20.41 -8.47
N LEU A 16 9.17 -19.49 -9.05
CA LEU A 16 10.49 -19.82 -9.59
C LEU A 16 11.44 -20.34 -8.51
N VAL A 17 11.47 -19.68 -7.35
CA VAL A 17 12.29 -20.11 -6.19
C VAL A 17 11.85 -21.49 -5.70
N TYR A 18 10.54 -21.74 -5.60
CA TYR A 18 10.01 -23.05 -5.25
C TYR A 18 10.54 -24.15 -6.17
N PHE A 19 10.45 -23.98 -7.48
CA PHE A 19 10.96 -24.96 -8.44
C PHE A 19 12.48 -25.08 -8.38
N SER A 20 13.21 -23.97 -8.26
CA SER A 20 14.67 -23.98 -8.15
C SER A 20 15.17 -24.74 -6.93
N VAL A 21 14.53 -24.53 -5.77
CA VAL A 21 14.85 -25.27 -4.54
C VAL A 21 14.62 -26.77 -4.72
N ASN A 22 13.50 -27.17 -5.33
CA ASN A 22 13.22 -28.59 -5.60
C ASN A 22 14.26 -29.21 -6.52
N ILE A 23 14.67 -28.51 -7.58
CA ILE A 23 15.71 -28.99 -8.51
C ILE A 23 17.05 -29.16 -7.76
N LEU A 24 17.46 -28.21 -6.95
CA LEU A 24 18.70 -28.26 -6.16
C LEU A 24 18.68 -29.42 -5.17
N ILE A 25 17.56 -29.66 -4.48
CA ILE A 25 17.41 -30.81 -3.58
C ILE A 25 17.56 -32.14 -4.36
N LEU A 26 16.93 -32.24 -5.52
CA LEU A 26 17.03 -33.44 -6.36
C LEU A 26 18.47 -33.71 -6.85
N ILE A 27 19.19 -32.67 -7.31
CA ILE A 27 20.59 -32.77 -7.71
C ILE A 27 21.44 -33.24 -6.52
N TYR A 28 21.26 -32.63 -5.35
CA TYR A 28 21.99 -32.98 -4.14
C TYR A 28 21.78 -34.45 -3.73
N LEU A 29 20.52 -34.91 -3.72
CA LEU A 29 20.17 -36.28 -3.34
C LEU A 29 20.70 -37.32 -4.35
N ASN A 30 20.66 -37.01 -5.65
CA ASN A 30 21.22 -37.83 -6.67
C ASN A 30 22.76 -37.97 -6.53
N PHE A 31 23.44 -36.87 -6.17
CA PHE A 31 24.90 -36.86 -5.95
C PHE A 31 25.31 -37.71 -4.72
N GLN A 32 24.47 -37.74 -3.69
CA GLN A 32 24.73 -38.51 -2.47
C GLN A 32 24.46 -40.01 -2.59
N ALA A 33 23.98 -40.48 -3.76
CA ALA A 33 23.60 -41.88 -4.01
C ALA A 33 22.73 -42.51 -2.89
N LYS A 34 22.01 -41.69 -2.14
CA LYS A 34 21.11 -42.10 -1.05
C LYS A 34 19.76 -42.45 -1.62
N GLU A 35 19.21 -43.52 -1.12
CA GLU A 35 17.88 -44.14 -1.33
C GLU A 35 16.92 -43.39 -2.28
N GLN A 36 16.12 -44.15 -3.03
CA GLN A 36 15.07 -43.63 -3.91
C GLN A 36 14.01 -42.82 -3.11
N ILE A 37 14.35 -41.58 -2.72
CA ILE A 37 13.37 -40.67 -2.19
C ILE A 37 12.41 -40.36 -3.32
N LEU A 38 11.14 -40.67 -3.10
CA LEU A 38 10.11 -40.45 -4.10
C LEU A 38 10.05 -38.94 -4.45
N PHE A 39 10.24 -38.60 -5.73
CA PHE A 39 10.19 -37.22 -6.21
C PHE A 39 8.98 -36.43 -5.68
N SER A 40 7.81 -37.11 -5.56
CA SER A 40 6.59 -36.56 -5.01
C SER A 40 6.71 -36.14 -3.55
N GLU A 41 7.47 -36.83 -2.71
CA GLU A 41 7.65 -36.46 -1.31
C GLU A 41 8.40 -35.15 -1.13
N ILE A 42 9.41 -34.88 -1.96
CA ILE A 42 10.18 -33.64 -1.92
C ILE A 42 9.25 -32.49 -2.27
N PHE A 43 8.48 -32.61 -3.37
CA PHE A 43 7.56 -31.59 -3.83
C PHE A 43 6.44 -31.32 -2.80
N ILE A 44 5.92 -32.35 -2.13
CA ILE A 44 4.91 -32.20 -1.09
C ILE A 44 5.51 -31.46 0.11
N LYS A 45 6.66 -31.89 0.64
CA LYS A 45 7.27 -31.28 1.84
C LYS A 45 7.68 -29.81 1.60
N THR A 46 8.32 -29.52 0.48
CA THR A 46 8.66 -28.15 0.10
C THR A 46 7.41 -27.33 -0.23
N GLY A 47 6.41 -27.93 -0.86
CA GLY A 47 5.11 -27.30 -1.14
C GLY A 47 4.39 -26.85 0.11
N LEU A 48 4.38 -27.66 1.18
CA LEU A 48 3.81 -27.28 2.48
C LEU A 48 4.49 -26.05 3.09
N PHE A 49 5.78 -25.85 2.84
CA PHE A 49 6.52 -24.66 3.28
C PHE A 49 6.22 -23.42 2.40
N PHE A 50 6.21 -23.58 1.07
CA PHE A 50 6.00 -22.44 0.15
C PHE A 50 4.54 -22.03 0.02
N LEU A 51 3.59 -22.94 0.19
CA LEU A 51 2.16 -22.68 0.03
C LEU A 51 1.65 -21.52 0.90
N PRO A 52 1.95 -21.43 2.21
CA PRO A 52 1.55 -20.28 3.02
C PRO A 52 2.09 -18.94 2.51
N ILE A 53 3.31 -18.92 1.99
CA ILE A 53 3.96 -17.72 1.45
C ILE A 53 3.21 -17.26 0.20
N ILE A 54 2.96 -18.17 -0.73
CA ILE A 54 2.21 -17.87 -1.97
C ILE A 54 0.78 -17.44 -1.64
N LEU A 55 0.10 -18.12 -0.72
CA LEU A 55 -1.26 -17.75 -0.29
C LEU A 55 -1.28 -16.35 0.35
N PHE A 56 -0.28 -16.04 1.18
CA PHE A 56 -0.15 -14.70 1.76
C PHE A 56 0.06 -13.65 0.66
N SER A 57 0.92 -13.89 -0.31
CA SER A 57 1.14 -12.98 -1.43
C SER A 57 -0.12 -12.78 -2.27
N LEU A 58 -0.86 -13.86 -2.57
CA LEU A 58 -2.16 -13.76 -3.26
C LEU A 58 -3.17 -12.93 -2.46
N PHE A 59 -3.23 -13.14 -1.16
CA PHE A 59 -4.09 -12.37 -0.26
C PHE A 59 -3.67 -10.91 -0.17
N PHE A 60 -2.38 -10.62 -0.03
CA PHE A 60 -1.84 -9.27 0.10
C PHE A 60 -2.09 -8.42 -1.16
N PHE A 61 -1.86 -9.00 -2.34
CA PHE A 61 -2.02 -8.30 -3.62
C PHE A 61 -3.44 -8.35 -4.19
N ARG A 62 -4.44 -8.77 -3.41
CA ARG A 62 -5.84 -8.80 -3.86
C ARG A 62 -6.39 -7.39 -4.06
N ILE A 63 -7.21 -7.22 -5.09
CA ILE A 63 -8.00 -6.02 -5.33
C ILE A 63 -9.48 -6.40 -5.35
N PRO A 64 -10.32 -5.84 -4.46
CA PRO A 64 -11.75 -6.01 -4.51
C PRO A 64 -12.35 -5.15 -5.62
N LYS A 65 -13.52 -5.52 -6.09
CA LYS A 65 -14.39 -4.60 -6.80
C LYS A 65 -15.03 -3.66 -5.78
N ARG A 66 -14.88 -2.35 -5.98
CA ARG A 66 -15.49 -1.33 -5.14
C ARG A 66 -16.65 -0.70 -5.91
N ASN A 67 -17.85 -0.84 -5.36
CA ASN A 67 -19.03 -0.19 -5.86
C ASN A 67 -19.53 0.78 -4.79
N PHE A 68 -19.48 2.07 -5.07
CA PHE A 68 -20.01 3.10 -4.20
C PHE A 68 -20.46 4.31 -5.05
N ASP A 69 -21.42 5.04 -4.54
CA ASP A 69 -21.90 6.25 -5.20
C ASP A 69 -20.86 7.37 -5.02
N GLN A 70 -20.35 7.85 -6.14
CA GLN A 70 -19.36 8.94 -6.15
C GLN A 70 -20.07 10.30 -6.10
N HIS A 71 -19.87 11.03 -5.03
CA HIS A 71 -20.41 12.38 -4.85
C HIS A 71 -19.30 13.42 -4.90
N LYS A 72 -19.52 14.52 -5.62
CA LYS A 72 -18.54 15.60 -5.77
C LYS A 72 -18.20 16.32 -4.45
N ASN A 73 -19.12 16.29 -3.48
CA ASN A 73 -18.98 16.98 -2.20
C ASN A 73 -18.52 16.07 -1.05
N LYS A 74 -18.02 14.86 -1.37
CA LYS A 74 -17.50 13.92 -0.36
C LYS A 74 -16.03 13.67 -0.58
N ILE A 75 -15.29 13.54 0.51
CA ILE A 75 -13.91 13.08 0.55
C ILE A 75 -13.95 11.62 1.02
N TYR A 76 -13.37 10.73 0.26
CA TYR A 76 -13.36 9.29 0.54
C TYR A 76 -12.03 8.87 1.17
N ALA A 77 -12.04 7.77 1.92
CA ALA A 77 -10.81 7.19 2.43
C ALA A 77 -9.89 6.78 1.27
N PRO A 78 -8.62 7.20 1.29
CA PRO A 78 -7.66 6.89 0.22
C PRO A 78 -7.14 5.46 0.26
N CYS A 79 -7.42 4.70 1.31
CA CYS A 79 -6.98 3.32 1.51
C CYS A 79 -7.84 2.61 2.55
N ASP A 80 -7.78 1.28 2.56
CA ASP A 80 -8.32 0.48 3.65
C ASP A 80 -7.38 0.52 4.86
N GLY A 81 -7.92 0.73 6.04
CA GLY A 81 -7.07 0.76 7.23
C GLY A 81 -7.81 1.16 8.50
N LYS A 82 -7.03 1.59 9.48
CA LYS A 82 -7.51 2.09 10.76
C LYS A 82 -7.09 3.54 10.93
N VAL A 83 -8.03 4.42 11.26
CA VAL A 83 -7.74 5.82 11.58
C VAL A 83 -6.96 5.87 12.89
N VAL A 84 -5.76 6.43 12.86
CA VAL A 84 -4.85 6.50 14.01
C VAL A 84 -4.57 7.92 14.50
N VAL A 85 -4.79 8.92 13.63
CA VAL A 85 -4.63 10.35 13.97
C VAL A 85 -5.76 11.15 13.34
N ILE A 86 -6.32 12.07 14.10
CA ILE A 86 -7.15 13.20 13.64
C ILE A 86 -6.73 14.40 14.46
N GLU A 87 -5.98 15.34 13.88
CA GLU A 87 -5.48 16.51 14.60
C GLU A 87 -5.31 17.72 13.69
N LYS A 88 -5.22 18.90 14.28
CA LYS A 88 -4.79 20.12 13.56
C LYS A 88 -3.28 20.23 13.65
N THR A 89 -2.63 20.33 12.50
CA THR A 89 -1.18 20.44 12.42
C THR A 89 -0.76 21.33 11.25
N GLU A 90 0.42 21.91 11.33
CA GLU A 90 1.00 22.65 10.22
C GLU A 90 1.48 21.71 9.11
N GLU A 91 0.94 21.88 7.91
CA GLU A 91 1.47 21.21 6.72
C GLU A 91 2.62 22.07 6.15
N LYS A 92 3.85 21.55 6.24
CA LYS A 92 5.09 22.33 6.03
C LYS A 92 5.63 22.26 4.60
N GLU A 93 5.09 21.39 3.73
CA GLU A 93 5.67 21.12 2.42
C GLU A 93 5.04 21.99 1.33
N PHE A 94 3.74 21.90 1.16
CA PHE A 94 3.02 22.56 0.07
C PHE A 94 2.22 23.77 0.55
N TYR A 95 1.33 23.59 1.55
CA TYR A 95 0.46 24.66 2.01
C TYR A 95 1.15 25.65 2.94
N LYS A 96 2.05 25.16 3.79
CA LYS A 96 2.75 25.95 4.84
C LYS A 96 1.78 26.66 5.78
N GLU A 97 0.69 25.98 6.10
CA GLU A 97 -0.39 26.46 6.96
C GLU A 97 -1.03 25.29 7.73
N ASN A 98 -1.85 25.63 8.73
CA ASN A 98 -2.56 24.64 9.53
C ASN A 98 -3.63 23.92 8.70
N LYS A 99 -3.63 22.59 8.79
CA LYS A 99 -4.60 21.69 8.15
C LYS A 99 -5.12 20.67 9.17
N ILE A 100 -6.22 20.02 8.87
CA ILE A 100 -6.64 18.81 9.59
C ILE A 100 -5.86 17.64 8.99
N GLN A 101 -5.02 16.99 9.78
CA GLN A 101 -4.38 15.75 9.42
C GLN A 101 -5.23 14.56 9.83
N ILE A 102 -5.50 13.67 8.89
CA ILE A 102 -6.10 12.35 9.14
C ILE A 102 -5.11 11.31 8.68
N SER A 103 -4.70 10.42 9.61
CA SER A 103 -3.76 9.34 9.31
C SER A 103 -4.43 7.99 9.37
N ILE A 104 -4.27 7.21 8.33
CA ILE A 104 -4.82 5.86 8.18
C ILE A 104 -3.68 4.86 8.12
N PHE A 105 -3.58 4.01 9.14
CA PHE A 105 -2.62 2.92 9.21
C PHE A 105 -3.14 1.69 8.48
N MET A 106 -2.33 1.14 7.60
CA MET A 106 -2.60 -0.06 6.81
C MET A 106 -1.79 -1.23 7.36
N SER A 107 -2.44 -2.16 8.06
CA SER A 107 -1.79 -3.40 8.49
C SER A 107 -1.51 -4.31 7.28
N PRO A 108 -0.55 -5.26 7.34
CA PRO A 108 -0.28 -6.19 6.24
C PRO A 108 -1.49 -7.01 5.77
N LEU A 109 -2.56 -7.08 6.56
CA LEU A 109 -3.80 -7.79 6.22
C LEU A 109 -4.82 -6.92 5.45
N ASN A 110 -4.61 -5.60 5.41
CA ASN A 110 -5.46 -4.69 4.65
C ASN A 110 -5.15 -4.74 3.15
N ILE A 111 -5.97 -4.09 2.35
CA ILE A 111 -5.73 -3.90 0.92
C ILE A 111 -4.82 -2.67 0.78
N HIS A 112 -3.75 -2.81 -0.01
CA HIS A 112 -2.66 -1.83 -0.04
C HIS A 112 -2.64 -0.93 -1.27
N ASN A 113 -3.66 -1.00 -2.15
CA ASN A 113 -3.81 0.01 -3.18
C ASN A 113 -4.31 1.32 -2.56
N ASN A 114 -3.73 2.43 -3.00
CA ASN A 114 -4.14 3.77 -2.59
C ASN A 114 -4.93 4.41 -3.71
N LEU A 115 -5.99 5.12 -3.33
CA LEU A 115 -7.02 5.63 -4.23
C LEU A 115 -7.19 7.13 -4.06
N HIS A 116 -7.52 7.82 -5.13
CA HIS A 116 -7.87 9.24 -5.07
C HIS A 116 -9.16 9.45 -4.27
N PRO A 117 -9.14 10.37 -3.28
CA PRO A 117 -10.28 10.59 -2.39
C PRO A 117 -11.33 11.56 -2.94
N ILE A 118 -10.98 12.36 -3.95
CA ILE A 118 -11.86 13.38 -4.55
C ILE A 118 -11.76 13.41 -6.08
N PHE A 119 -12.74 14.03 -6.72
CA PHE A 119 -12.61 14.49 -8.11
C PHE A 119 -11.68 15.70 -8.14
N GLY A 120 -10.81 15.79 -9.14
CA GLY A 120 -9.94 16.95 -9.31
C GLY A 120 -8.81 16.72 -10.30
N LYS A 121 -7.81 17.56 -10.18
CA LYS A 121 -6.58 17.51 -10.94
C LYS A 121 -5.40 17.41 -9.98
N VAL A 122 -4.42 16.59 -10.28
CA VAL A 122 -3.17 16.53 -9.53
C VAL A 122 -2.34 17.77 -9.91
N ILE A 123 -2.10 18.65 -8.93
CA ILE A 123 -1.36 19.91 -9.12
C ILE A 123 0.04 19.88 -8.53
N TYR A 124 0.38 18.84 -7.78
CA TYR A 124 1.69 18.67 -7.16
C TYR A 124 1.99 17.21 -6.93
N LYS A 125 3.25 16.81 -7.19
CA LYS A 125 3.80 15.50 -6.89
C LYS A 125 5.24 15.63 -6.45
N LYS A 126 5.58 15.03 -5.31
CA LYS A 126 6.97 14.99 -4.85
C LYS A 126 7.29 13.71 -4.11
N TYR A 127 8.34 13.05 -4.54
CA TYR A 127 8.90 11.89 -3.87
C TYR A 127 10.02 12.33 -2.91
N HIS A 128 10.03 11.73 -1.72
CA HIS A 128 11.04 11.96 -0.70
C HIS A 128 11.68 10.62 -0.33
N PRO A 129 12.96 10.42 -0.59
CA PRO A 129 13.68 9.29 -0.04
C PRO A 129 13.73 9.40 1.48
N GLY A 130 13.72 8.26 2.18
CA GLY A 130 13.68 8.27 3.64
C GLY A 130 14.02 6.92 4.25
N LYS A 131 13.81 6.82 5.56
CA LYS A 131 13.97 5.61 6.35
C LYS A 131 12.76 4.68 6.19
N PHE A 132 12.82 3.54 6.87
CA PHE A 132 11.75 2.55 6.93
C PHE A 132 11.43 2.23 8.41
N LEU A 133 10.98 3.23 9.14
CA LEU A 133 10.49 3.07 10.52
C LEU A 133 9.09 2.45 10.49
N PHE A 134 8.66 1.86 11.60
CA PHE A 134 7.29 1.36 11.72
C PHE A 134 6.28 2.48 11.46
N ALA A 135 5.34 2.25 10.53
CA ALA A 135 4.41 3.29 10.04
C ALA A 135 3.45 3.85 11.11
N TRP A 136 3.26 3.15 12.23
CA TRP A 136 2.46 3.64 13.36
C TRP A 136 3.21 4.61 14.27
N LEU A 137 4.53 4.77 14.13
CA LEU A 137 5.29 5.72 14.92
C LEU A 137 5.05 7.15 14.43
N PRO A 138 4.92 8.14 15.33
CA PRO A 138 4.75 9.55 14.94
C PRO A 138 5.84 10.05 13.98
N LYS A 139 7.09 9.70 14.24
CA LYS A 139 8.25 10.08 13.40
C LYS A 139 8.23 9.50 11.98
N ALA A 140 7.43 8.46 11.72
CA ALA A 140 7.35 7.87 10.40
C ALA A 140 6.88 8.86 9.32
N SER A 141 6.00 9.80 9.65
CA SER A 141 5.53 10.83 8.72
C SER A 141 6.62 11.81 8.28
N GLU A 142 7.65 11.99 9.10
CA GLU A 142 8.76 12.92 8.82
C GLU A 142 9.95 12.22 8.19
N GLU A 143 10.36 11.07 8.73
CA GLU A 143 11.62 10.41 8.39
C GLU A 143 11.53 9.31 7.34
N ASN A 144 10.37 8.68 7.15
CA ASN A 144 10.22 7.57 6.20
C ASN A 144 10.16 8.03 4.74
N GLU A 145 10.51 7.08 3.85
CA GLU A 145 10.20 7.20 2.42
C GLU A 145 8.73 7.58 2.25
N LYS A 146 8.47 8.65 1.51
CA LYS A 146 7.12 9.15 1.28
C LYS A 146 6.95 9.75 -0.11
N ASN A 147 5.71 9.74 -0.56
CA ASN A 147 5.31 10.41 -1.79
C ASN A 147 4.12 11.31 -1.48
N THR A 148 4.25 12.59 -1.81
CA THR A 148 3.24 13.62 -1.58
C THR A 148 2.57 13.98 -2.89
N LEU A 149 1.24 14.03 -2.87
CA LEU A 149 0.38 14.48 -3.98
C LEU A 149 -0.57 15.56 -3.47
N VAL A 150 -0.87 16.55 -4.30
CA VAL A 150 -1.98 17.48 -4.05
C VAL A 150 -2.98 17.34 -5.18
N VAL A 151 -4.24 17.15 -4.81
CA VAL A 151 -5.38 17.10 -5.73
C VAL A 151 -6.30 18.27 -5.44
N GLU A 152 -6.65 19.00 -6.48
CA GLU A 152 -7.46 20.21 -6.40
C GLU A 152 -8.63 20.16 -7.37
N ASN A 153 -9.75 20.76 -6.95
CA ASN A 153 -10.88 21.11 -7.81
C ASN A 153 -11.39 22.52 -7.40
N ASP A 154 -12.47 22.98 -8.04
CA ASP A 154 -13.01 24.32 -7.81
C ASP A 154 -13.42 24.61 -6.34
N ASN A 155 -13.63 23.57 -5.54
CA ASN A 155 -14.17 23.70 -4.18
C ASN A 155 -13.13 23.40 -3.09
N ILE A 156 -12.15 22.53 -3.37
CA ILE A 156 -11.24 22.04 -2.34
C ILE A 156 -9.90 21.62 -2.92
N SER A 157 -8.85 21.84 -2.14
CA SER A 157 -7.49 21.33 -2.39
C SER A 157 -7.08 20.47 -1.20
N ILE A 158 -6.63 19.24 -1.44
CA ILE A 158 -6.21 18.29 -0.42
C ILE A 158 -4.85 17.70 -0.73
N LEU A 159 -4.04 17.48 0.32
CA LEU A 159 -2.76 16.79 0.18
C LEU A 159 -2.90 15.36 0.68
N ILE A 160 -2.34 14.44 -0.09
CA ILE A 160 -2.30 13.00 0.18
C ILE A 160 -0.83 12.61 0.29
N ARG A 161 -0.44 12.01 1.40
CA ARG A 161 0.93 11.55 1.62
C ARG A 161 0.96 10.06 1.85
N GLN A 162 1.55 9.33 0.90
CA GLN A 162 1.85 7.91 1.04
C GLN A 162 3.14 7.78 1.84
N ILE A 163 3.16 6.95 2.88
CA ILE A 163 4.30 6.78 3.80
C ILE A 163 4.62 5.29 3.89
N ALA A 164 5.86 4.92 3.58
CA ALA A 164 6.35 3.56 3.72
C ALA A 164 6.47 3.16 5.19
N GLY A 165 6.29 1.89 5.49
CA GLY A 165 6.54 1.31 6.81
C GLY A 165 7.81 0.45 6.84
N ALA A 166 8.12 -0.16 8.00
CA ALA A 166 9.34 -0.93 8.23
C ALA A 166 9.52 -2.13 7.27
N PHE A 167 8.43 -2.72 6.82
CA PHE A 167 8.43 -3.83 5.86
C PHE A 167 8.20 -3.34 4.42
N ALA A 168 7.77 -2.09 4.25
CA ALA A 168 7.53 -1.48 2.95
C ALA A 168 8.86 -1.08 2.31
N LYS A 169 9.30 -1.85 1.33
CA LYS A 169 10.54 -1.54 0.60
C LYS A 169 10.33 -0.60 -0.58
N ARG A 170 9.08 -0.18 -0.88
CA ARG A 170 8.81 0.72 -2.03
C ARG A 170 7.38 1.25 -2.03
N ILE A 171 7.25 2.54 -2.24
CA ILE A 171 6.03 3.21 -2.67
C ILE A 171 6.03 3.23 -4.20
N VAL A 172 4.93 2.79 -4.80
CA VAL A 172 4.67 2.94 -6.23
C VAL A 172 3.55 3.97 -6.39
N CYS A 173 3.82 5.04 -7.11
CA CYS A 173 2.84 6.06 -7.44
C CYS A 173 2.67 6.15 -8.96
N TYR A 174 1.44 5.98 -9.43
CA TYR A 174 1.09 6.01 -10.86
C TYR A 174 0.61 7.38 -11.31
N SER A 175 0.06 8.18 -10.38
CA SER A 175 -0.42 9.53 -10.69
C SER A 175 0.73 10.48 -11.01
N ASN A 176 0.50 11.37 -11.96
CA ASN A 176 1.43 12.44 -12.34
C ASN A 176 0.73 13.79 -12.21
N GLU A 177 1.53 14.87 -12.19
CA GLU A 177 0.99 16.21 -12.30
C GLU A 177 0.19 16.34 -13.59
N ASP A 178 -0.85 17.14 -13.55
CA ASP A 178 -1.85 17.37 -14.59
C ASP A 178 -2.87 16.24 -14.83
N ASP A 179 -2.73 15.07 -14.18
CA ASP A 179 -3.73 14.01 -14.28
C ASP A 179 -5.09 14.45 -13.73
N LYS A 180 -6.16 14.23 -14.51
CA LYS A 180 -7.54 14.35 -14.05
C LYS A 180 -7.96 13.06 -13.39
N VAL A 181 -8.44 13.17 -12.16
CA VAL A 181 -8.73 12.02 -11.30
C VAL A 181 -10.12 12.09 -10.70
N LYS A 182 -10.63 10.95 -10.31
CA LYS A 182 -11.90 10.79 -9.60
C LYS A 182 -11.74 9.84 -8.40
N PRO A 183 -12.68 9.84 -7.44
CA PRO A 183 -12.67 8.88 -6.34
C PRO A 183 -12.54 7.44 -6.83
N ALA A 184 -11.69 6.66 -6.14
CA ALA A 184 -11.31 5.29 -6.46
C ALA A 184 -10.41 5.08 -7.70
N ASP A 185 -10.01 6.11 -8.41
CA ASP A 185 -8.88 5.99 -9.33
C ASP A 185 -7.61 5.69 -8.52
N GLU A 186 -6.76 4.82 -9.05
CA GLU A 186 -5.60 4.35 -8.31
C GLU A 186 -4.46 5.38 -8.30
N ILE A 187 -4.10 5.85 -7.10
CA ILE A 187 -2.87 6.64 -6.87
C ILE A 187 -1.65 5.75 -7.04
N GLY A 188 -1.70 4.57 -6.42
CA GLY A 188 -0.56 3.69 -6.37
C GLY A 188 -0.69 2.56 -5.36
N PHE A 189 0.45 1.97 -5.00
CA PHE A 189 0.52 0.81 -4.13
C PHE A 189 1.71 0.92 -3.16
N ILE A 190 1.48 0.65 -1.87
CA ILE A 190 2.56 0.60 -0.87
C ILE A 190 2.71 -0.85 -0.41
N LYS A 191 3.93 -1.41 -0.49
CA LYS A 191 4.16 -2.84 -0.17
C LYS A 191 4.45 -3.01 1.32
N PHE A 192 3.72 -3.93 1.99
CA PHE A 192 3.98 -4.47 3.35
C PHE A 192 3.96 -3.46 4.51
N GLY A 193 2.78 -3.00 4.88
CA GLY A 193 2.55 -2.16 6.04
C GLY A 193 2.92 -0.70 5.80
N SER A 194 1.96 0.18 5.94
CA SER A 194 2.10 1.56 5.49
C SER A 194 1.12 2.48 6.20
N ARG A 195 1.20 3.74 5.87
CA ARG A 195 0.30 4.79 6.35
C ARG A 195 0.00 5.74 5.21
N VAL A 196 -1.22 6.25 5.18
CA VAL A 196 -1.59 7.36 4.31
C VAL A 196 -2.09 8.51 5.18
N ASP A 197 -1.51 9.69 4.99
CA ASP A 197 -1.95 10.91 5.63
C ASP A 197 -2.72 11.77 4.63
N LEU A 198 -3.88 12.29 5.05
CA LEU A 198 -4.64 13.31 4.37
C LEU A 198 -4.48 14.63 5.13
N PHE A 199 -4.28 15.73 4.41
CA PHE A 199 -4.31 17.09 4.95
C PHE A 199 -5.45 17.84 4.29
N LEU A 200 -6.43 18.24 5.11
CA LEU A 200 -7.69 18.82 4.71
C LEU A 200 -7.80 20.27 5.19
N PRO A 201 -8.59 21.14 4.54
CA PRO A 201 -8.94 22.47 5.06
C PRO A 201 -9.54 22.38 6.46
N LEU A 202 -9.35 23.43 7.28
CA LEU A 202 -9.78 23.44 8.70
C LEU A 202 -11.30 23.44 8.88
N ASP A 203 -12.04 23.85 7.88
CA ASP A 203 -13.51 23.90 7.83
C ASP A 203 -14.14 22.59 7.34
N THR A 204 -13.32 21.59 7.00
CA THR A 204 -13.80 20.27 6.53
C THR A 204 -14.56 19.56 7.65
N LYS A 205 -15.81 19.17 7.37
CA LYS A 205 -16.60 18.35 8.30
C LYS A 205 -16.09 16.91 8.31
N ILE A 206 -15.60 16.48 9.46
CA ILE A 206 -15.09 15.13 9.68
C ILE A 206 -16.20 14.23 10.24
N ASN A 207 -16.47 13.10 9.56
CA ASN A 207 -17.52 12.13 9.93
C ASN A 207 -16.93 10.77 10.39
N ILE A 208 -15.68 10.75 10.79
CA ILE A 208 -14.96 9.55 11.28
C ILE A 208 -14.28 9.86 12.60
N ASN A 209 -14.00 8.82 13.38
CA ASN A 209 -13.33 8.90 14.66
C ASN A 209 -12.01 8.13 14.65
N ILE A 210 -11.16 8.44 15.63
CA ILE A 210 -9.95 7.63 15.89
C ILE A 210 -10.39 6.19 16.21
N ASN A 211 -9.68 5.22 15.64
CA ASN A 211 -9.91 3.78 15.66
C ASN A 211 -10.99 3.26 14.69
N ASP A 212 -11.69 4.10 13.96
CA ASP A 212 -12.60 3.63 12.92
C ASP A 212 -11.83 2.84 11.84
N LYS A 213 -12.48 1.81 11.31
CA LYS A 213 -12.02 1.09 10.12
C LYS A 213 -12.66 1.73 8.88
N VAL A 214 -11.86 2.01 7.91
CA VAL A 214 -12.24 2.63 6.64
C VAL A 214 -11.86 1.74 5.48
#